data_2657d4a525e802b9767d5d573a403a95
#
_entry.id   2657d4a525e802b9767d5d573a403a95
#
_cell.length_a   1.000
_cell.length_b   1.000
_cell.length_c   1.000
_cell.angle_alpha   90.00
_cell.angle_beta   90.00
_cell.angle_gamma   90.00
#
_symmetry.space_group_name_H-M   'P 1'
#
loop_
_entity.id
_entity.type
_entity.pdbx_description
1 polymer ?
#
loop_
_entity_poly.entity_id
_entity_poly.type
_entity_poly.pdbx_seq_one_letter_code
_entity_poly.pdbx_strand_id
1 'polypeptide(L)'
;MNKLKCRICKSDHKYQTIRANNVYGTTENYKFYQCSVCDLVYLHPPIDKKLEKKIYQEEFESFMSKRSNTNAWHSDLELKKANKENIDRRNKVIKPYLNNAKNVLEIGCSSGFMLDQINKNEISCFGIEPSNKFSHLLKQKGYKLFDNLTKIKNTSFKFDLIMSFFVMEHIDNSKKFIDDQLILLNKNGKIIIEIPCVQDPLTSLYKVPKFENFYWSIVHHYYFSIKSISFLLDKINCKYSIIKDQRYDLSNHITWLEKGKPGGQNFYKNIFSKKTINSYKKDLIKVDKFDTMFLIIGKK
;
A
#
# COMPACT_ATOMS: atom_id res chain seq x y z
N MET A 1 18.57 17.64 -17.17
CA MET A 1 18.68 16.39 -16.39
C MET A 1 18.32 16.68 -14.95
N ASN A 2 17.28 16.06 -14.40
CA ASN A 2 16.95 16.19 -12.98
C ASN A 2 18.11 15.61 -12.15
N LYS A 3 18.78 16.46 -11.35
CA LYS A 3 19.86 16.01 -10.46
C LYS A 3 19.30 14.94 -9.50
N LEU A 4 20.00 13.83 -9.39
CA LEU A 4 19.65 12.76 -8.45
C LEU A 4 19.69 13.29 -7.01
N LYS A 5 18.51 13.42 -6.39
CA LYS A 5 18.32 13.87 -5.00
C LYS A 5 17.25 13.03 -4.34
N CYS A 6 17.41 12.74 -3.07
CA CYS A 6 16.37 12.04 -2.31
C CYS A 6 15.06 12.81 -2.35
N ARG A 7 13.97 12.12 -2.68
CA ARG A 7 12.66 12.75 -2.87
C ARG A 7 12.02 13.25 -1.56
N ILE A 8 12.44 12.72 -0.40
CA ILE A 8 11.93 13.11 0.94
C ILE A 8 12.90 14.00 1.70
N CYS A 9 14.15 13.56 1.95
CA CYS A 9 15.10 14.33 2.76
C CYS A 9 15.89 15.37 1.96
N LYS A 10 15.82 15.33 0.62
CA LYS A 10 16.50 16.24 -0.32
C LYS A 10 18.04 16.10 -0.32
N SER A 11 18.61 15.09 0.34
CA SER A 11 20.05 14.83 0.30
C SER A 11 20.58 14.62 -1.11
N ASP A 12 21.81 15.03 -1.36
CA ASP A 12 22.43 15.04 -2.68
C ASP A 12 22.79 13.64 -3.19
N HIS A 13 23.19 13.56 -4.46
CA HIS A 13 23.51 12.32 -5.18
C HIS A 13 24.54 11.44 -4.47
N LYS A 14 25.53 11.99 -3.77
CA LYS A 14 26.54 11.22 -3.03
C LYS A 14 25.99 10.33 -1.92
N TYR A 15 24.76 10.58 -1.48
CA TYR A 15 24.05 9.76 -0.49
C TYR A 15 23.08 8.78 -1.12
N GLN A 16 23.07 8.64 -2.45
CA GLN A 16 22.16 7.77 -3.17
C GLN A 16 22.93 6.60 -3.78
N THR A 17 22.55 5.38 -3.42
CA THR A 17 23.12 4.16 -3.99
C THR A 17 22.05 3.42 -4.80
N ILE A 18 22.46 2.73 -5.86
CA ILE A 18 21.53 1.91 -6.62
C ILE A 18 21.12 0.72 -5.75
N ARG A 19 19.80 0.56 -5.55
CA ARG A 19 19.20 -0.56 -4.82
C ARG A 19 18.76 -1.67 -5.79
N ALA A 20 18.20 -1.29 -6.94
CA ALA A 20 17.82 -2.22 -8.00
C ALA A 20 18.00 -1.59 -9.38
N ASN A 21 18.57 -2.36 -10.29
CA ASN A 21 18.72 -2.00 -11.70
C ASN A 21 17.54 -2.49 -12.56
N ASN A 22 16.91 -3.60 -12.17
CA ASN A 22 15.77 -4.16 -12.87
C ASN A 22 14.49 -3.63 -12.24
N VAL A 23 13.62 -3.06 -13.09
CA VAL A 23 12.32 -2.51 -12.67
C VAL A 23 11.22 -3.29 -13.40
N TYR A 24 10.37 -3.97 -12.64
CA TYR A 24 9.25 -4.74 -13.20
C TYR A 24 8.25 -3.82 -13.92
N GLY A 25 7.85 -4.24 -15.11
CA GLY A 25 6.83 -3.54 -15.92
C GLY A 25 7.37 -2.48 -16.86
N THR A 26 8.69 -2.42 -17.05
CA THR A 26 9.33 -1.55 -18.05
C THR A 26 10.61 -2.18 -18.57
N THR A 27 11.00 -1.78 -19.79
CA THR A 27 12.32 -2.03 -20.38
C THR A 27 13.17 -0.76 -20.46
N GLU A 28 12.63 0.37 -20.00
CA GLU A 28 13.31 1.66 -20.00
C GLU A 28 14.33 1.76 -18.86
N ASN A 29 15.18 2.76 -18.91
CA ASN A 29 16.28 2.95 -17.96
C ASN A 29 15.82 3.59 -16.63
N TYR A 30 14.89 2.93 -15.93
CA TYR A 30 14.50 3.24 -14.58
C TYR A 30 15.32 2.42 -13.58
N LYS A 31 15.61 3.02 -12.40
CA LYS A 31 16.30 2.33 -11.30
C LYS A 31 15.68 2.72 -9.98
N PHE A 32 15.81 1.84 -9.00
CA PHE A 32 15.54 2.21 -7.61
C PHE A 32 16.82 2.61 -6.91
N TYR A 33 16.80 3.76 -6.27
CA TYR A 33 17.89 4.29 -5.45
C TYR A 33 17.53 4.25 -3.98
N GLN A 34 18.49 3.94 -3.12
CA GLN A 34 18.38 4.00 -1.67
C GLN A 34 19.15 5.19 -1.14
N CYS A 35 18.51 5.98 -0.27
CA CYS A 35 19.11 7.11 0.40
C CYS A 35 19.74 6.68 1.72
N SER A 36 21.06 6.84 1.89
CA SER A 36 21.76 6.50 3.15
C SER A 36 21.40 7.42 4.33
N VAL A 37 20.84 8.62 4.06
CA VAL A 37 20.44 9.57 5.10
C VAL A 37 19.13 9.17 5.76
N CYS A 38 18.05 8.97 4.97
CA CYS A 38 16.71 8.67 5.50
C CYS A 38 16.22 7.24 5.20
N ASP A 39 17.01 6.43 4.51
CA ASP A 39 16.71 5.04 4.17
C ASP A 39 15.50 4.83 3.24
N LEU A 40 15.08 5.90 2.54
CA LEU A 40 14.04 5.79 1.51
C LEU A 40 14.61 5.05 0.29
N VAL A 41 13.85 4.10 -0.23
CA VAL A 41 14.07 3.57 -1.58
C VAL A 41 13.05 4.19 -2.53
N TYR A 42 13.50 4.72 -3.66
CA TYR A 42 12.64 5.46 -4.59
C TYR A 42 13.04 5.27 -6.04
N LEU A 43 12.06 5.31 -6.92
CA LEU A 43 12.22 5.23 -8.37
C LEU A 43 12.88 6.50 -8.92
N HIS A 44 13.90 6.34 -9.78
CA HIS A 44 14.53 7.44 -10.52
C HIS A 44 14.91 6.99 -11.95
N PRO A 45 14.64 7.81 -12.98
CA PRO A 45 13.84 9.05 -12.90
C PRO A 45 12.43 8.79 -12.38
N PRO A 46 11.66 9.83 -11.97
CA PRO A 46 10.22 9.67 -11.72
C PRO A 46 9.53 9.10 -12.95
N ILE A 47 8.53 8.24 -12.74
CA ILE A 47 7.75 7.67 -13.86
C ILE A 47 7.18 8.81 -14.73
N ASP A 48 7.24 8.63 -16.03
CA ASP A 48 6.61 9.53 -16.97
C ASP A 48 5.08 9.53 -16.79
N LYS A 49 4.47 10.73 -16.73
CA LYS A 49 3.04 10.88 -16.47
C LYS A 49 2.14 10.25 -17.53
N LYS A 50 2.59 10.16 -18.78
CA LYS A 50 1.82 9.49 -19.85
C LYS A 50 1.86 7.99 -19.66
N LEU A 51 3.03 7.44 -19.33
CA LEU A 51 3.19 6.03 -19.00
C LEU A 51 2.37 5.65 -17.75
N GLU A 52 2.45 6.45 -16.69
CA GLU A 52 1.66 6.25 -15.48
C GLU A 52 0.15 6.22 -15.78
N LYS A 53 -0.34 7.22 -16.51
CA LYS A 53 -1.75 7.31 -16.92
C LYS A 53 -2.17 6.10 -17.75
N LYS A 54 -1.35 5.69 -18.73
CA LYS A 54 -1.60 4.52 -19.56
C LYS A 54 -1.76 3.25 -18.73
N ILE A 55 -0.83 3.00 -17.80
CA ILE A 55 -0.88 1.82 -16.92
C ILE A 55 -2.17 1.82 -16.09
N TYR A 56 -2.55 2.94 -15.45
CA TYR A 56 -3.71 2.98 -14.56
C TYR A 56 -5.06 3.03 -15.29
N GLN A 57 -5.14 3.64 -16.46
CA GLN A 57 -6.42 3.82 -17.16
C GLN A 57 -6.70 2.74 -18.21
N GLU A 58 -5.66 2.19 -18.85
CA GLU A 58 -5.79 1.32 -20.00
C GLU A 58 -5.30 -0.11 -19.72
N GLU A 59 -4.22 -0.28 -18.96
CA GLU A 59 -3.51 -1.56 -18.83
C GLU A 59 -3.56 -2.15 -17.41
N PHE A 60 -4.23 -1.49 -16.45
CA PHE A 60 -4.14 -1.85 -15.02
C PHE A 60 -4.46 -3.32 -14.74
N GLU A 61 -5.55 -3.84 -15.32
CA GLU A 61 -5.94 -5.24 -15.12
C GLU A 61 -4.91 -6.22 -15.68
N SER A 62 -4.47 -5.96 -16.90
CA SER A 62 -3.45 -6.78 -17.57
C SER A 62 -2.14 -6.76 -16.77
N PHE A 63 -1.73 -5.57 -16.31
CA PHE A 63 -0.54 -5.40 -15.49
C PHE A 63 -0.67 -6.17 -14.17
N MET A 64 -1.78 -6.02 -13.45
CA MET A 64 -2.01 -6.68 -12.17
C MET A 64 -2.21 -8.19 -12.32
N SER A 65 -2.91 -8.65 -13.35
CA SER A 65 -3.11 -10.08 -13.62
C SER A 65 -1.78 -10.78 -13.95
N LYS A 66 -0.94 -10.17 -14.77
CA LYS A 66 0.42 -10.67 -15.05
C LYS A 66 1.26 -10.71 -13.78
N ARG A 67 1.21 -9.66 -12.96
CA ARG A 67 1.97 -9.56 -11.71
C ARG A 67 1.52 -10.58 -10.67
N SER A 68 0.23 -10.71 -10.44
CA SER A 68 -0.32 -11.62 -9.43
C SER A 68 -0.48 -13.06 -9.90
N ASN A 69 -0.32 -13.31 -11.20
CA ASN A 69 -0.60 -14.58 -11.84
C ASN A 69 -2.02 -15.10 -11.51
N THR A 70 -3.00 -14.20 -11.50
CA THR A 70 -4.40 -14.51 -11.17
C THR A 70 -5.34 -13.65 -12.02
N ASN A 71 -6.56 -14.16 -12.26
CA ASN A 71 -7.64 -13.43 -12.91
C ASN A 71 -8.58 -12.75 -11.88
N ALA A 72 -8.16 -12.61 -10.64
CA ALA A 72 -8.99 -12.06 -9.56
C ALA A 72 -9.53 -10.64 -9.85
N TRP A 73 -8.83 -9.88 -10.68
CA TRP A 73 -9.22 -8.51 -11.05
C TRP A 73 -10.45 -8.43 -11.96
N HIS A 74 -10.99 -9.56 -12.44
CA HIS A 74 -12.14 -9.56 -13.35
C HIS A 74 -13.48 -9.41 -12.64
N SER A 75 -13.60 -9.75 -11.35
CA SER A 75 -14.86 -9.65 -10.62
C SER A 75 -14.68 -9.29 -9.15
N ASP A 76 -15.74 -8.67 -8.54
CA ASP A 76 -15.79 -8.35 -7.11
C ASP A 76 -15.67 -9.60 -6.23
N LEU A 77 -16.35 -10.69 -6.63
CA LEU A 77 -16.31 -11.95 -5.88
C LEU A 77 -14.90 -12.55 -5.83
N GLU A 78 -14.22 -12.55 -6.98
CA GLU A 78 -12.84 -13.05 -7.08
C GLU A 78 -11.86 -12.18 -6.29
N LEU A 79 -12.02 -10.84 -6.37
CA LEU A 79 -11.22 -9.91 -5.56
C LEU A 79 -11.42 -10.12 -4.07
N LYS A 80 -12.66 -10.32 -3.61
CA LYS A 80 -12.96 -10.62 -2.20
C LYS A 80 -12.33 -11.92 -1.76
N LYS A 81 -12.44 -12.98 -2.55
CA LYS A 81 -11.82 -14.29 -2.25
C LYS A 81 -10.30 -14.17 -2.15
N ALA A 82 -9.67 -13.53 -3.14
CA ALA A 82 -8.22 -13.33 -3.19
C ALA A 82 -7.70 -12.44 -2.04
N ASN A 83 -8.53 -11.52 -1.54
CA ASN A 83 -8.17 -10.60 -0.47
C ASN A 83 -8.71 -10.99 0.92
N LYS A 84 -9.29 -12.17 1.11
CA LYS A 84 -9.91 -12.56 2.38
C LYS A 84 -8.99 -12.35 3.59
N GLU A 85 -7.74 -12.80 3.51
CA GLU A 85 -6.78 -12.63 4.60
C GLU A 85 -6.39 -11.18 4.83
N ASN A 86 -6.27 -10.40 3.75
CA ASN A 86 -6.04 -8.96 3.85
C ASN A 86 -7.23 -8.27 4.52
N ILE A 87 -8.46 -8.63 4.17
CA ILE A 87 -9.68 -8.12 4.79
C ILE A 87 -9.66 -8.43 6.29
N ASP A 88 -9.42 -9.68 6.69
CA ASP A 88 -9.39 -10.11 8.09
C ASP A 88 -8.29 -9.37 8.89
N ARG A 89 -7.14 -9.16 8.30
CA ARG A 89 -6.00 -8.47 8.89
C ARG A 89 -6.27 -6.98 9.04
N ARG A 90 -6.77 -6.33 8.00
CA ARG A 90 -7.13 -4.90 8.00
C ARG A 90 -8.27 -4.61 8.97
N ASN A 91 -9.27 -5.48 9.04
CA ASN A 91 -10.39 -5.35 9.99
C ASN A 91 -9.92 -5.28 11.44
N LYS A 92 -8.89 -6.04 11.82
CA LYS A 92 -8.31 -5.96 13.18
C LYS A 92 -7.74 -4.58 13.48
N VAL A 93 -7.18 -3.91 12.46
CA VAL A 93 -6.58 -2.58 12.61
C VAL A 93 -7.64 -1.48 12.59
N ILE A 94 -8.66 -1.57 11.72
CA ILE A 94 -9.68 -0.49 11.57
C ILE A 94 -10.79 -0.56 12.60
N LYS A 95 -11.16 -1.75 13.09
CA LYS A 95 -12.29 -1.98 14.01
C LYS A 95 -12.33 -1.03 15.21
N PRO A 96 -11.21 -0.74 15.92
CA PRO A 96 -11.24 0.19 17.07
C PRO A 96 -11.70 1.61 16.72
N TYR A 97 -11.63 2.01 15.45
CA TYR A 97 -11.92 3.36 14.97
C TYR A 97 -13.31 3.48 14.33
N LEU A 98 -14.08 2.41 14.29
CA LEU A 98 -15.44 2.38 13.70
C LEU A 98 -16.55 2.64 14.72
N ASN A 99 -16.34 2.39 16.01
CA ASN A 99 -17.41 2.38 17.03
C ASN A 99 -18.25 3.67 17.09
N ASN A 100 -17.64 4.85 16.84
CA ASN A 100 -18.33 6.14 16.86
C ASN A 100 -18.20 6.89 15.51
N ALA A 101 -17.75 6.20 14.46
CA ALA A 101 -17.60 6.81 13.16
C ALA A 101 -18.96 7.08 12.52
N LYS A 102 -19.12 8.23 11.89
CA LYS A 102 -20.28 8.59 11.06
C LYS A 102 -19.93 8.62 9.58
N ASN A 103 -18.73 9.06 9.25
CA ASN A 103 -18.24 9.15 7.88
C ASN A 103 -16.89 8.43 7.75
N VAL A 104 -16.84 7.48 6.84
CA VAL A 104 -15.61 6.74 6.51
C VAL A 104 -15.28 6.92 5.04
N LEU A 105 -14.02 7.22 4.74
CA LEU A 105 -13.50 7.34 3.38
C LEU A 105 -12.44 6.27 3.13
N GLU A 106 -12.57 5.54 2.02
CA GLU A 106 -11.50 4.71 1.48
C GLU A 106 -10.91 5.33 0.20
N ILE A 107 -9.60 5.53 0.18
CA ILE A 107 -8.88 6.02 -1.00
C ILE A 107 -8.26 4.81 -1.71
N GLY A 108 -8.55 4.63 -3.00
CA GLY A 108 -8.22 3.43 -3.77
C GLY A 108 -9.11 2.26 -3.40
N CYS A 109 -10.43 2.49 -3.35
CA CYS A 109 -11.37 1.48 -2.83
C CYS A 109 -11.62 0.28 -3.76
N SER A 110 -11.10 0.29 -4.99
CA SER A 110 -11.30 -0.80 -5.96
C SER A 110 -12.78 -1.20 -6.07
N SER A 111 -13.15 -2.46 -5.87
CA SER A 111 -14.55 -2.93 -5.87
C SER A 111 -15.31 -2.64 -4.55
N GLY A 112 -14.68 -1.97 -3.60
CA GLY A 112 -15.27 -1.61 -2.30
C GLY A 112 -15.30 -2.75 -1.28
N PHE A 113 -14.48 -3.79 -1.46
CA PHE A 113 -14.50 -4.95 -0.58
C PHE A 113 -14.12 -4.65 0.88
N MET A 114 -13.34 -3.59 1.16
CA MET A 114 -13.11 -3.13 2.54
C MET A 114 -14.27 -2.28 3.06
N LEU A 115 -14.87 -1.41 2.24
CA LEU A 115 -16.09 -0.68 2.60
C LEU A 115 -17.26 -1.63 2.90
N ASP A 116 -17.32 -2.79 2.25
CA ASP A 116 -18.34 -3.83 2.51
C ASP A 116 -18.26 -4.41 3.94
N GLN A 117 -17.13 -4.20 4.66
CA GLN A 117 -16.96 -4.64 6.05
C GLN A 117 -17.55 -3.64 7.07
N ILE A 118 -18.02 -2.49 6.62
CA ILE A 118 -18.52 -1.41 7.46
C ILE A 118 -20.05 -1.47 7.53
N ASN A 119 -20.63 -1.24 8.73
CA ASN A 119 -22.09 -1.19 8.91
C ASN A 119 -22.66 0.07 8.27
N LYS A 120 -23.20 -0.06 7.05
CA LYS A 120 -23.76 1.04 6.26
C LYS A 120 -25.04 1.65 6.81
N ASN A 121 -25.74 0.96 7.68
CA ASN A 121 -26.95 1.50 8.33
C ASN A 121 -26.64 2.63 9.32
N GLU A 122 -25.40 2.64 9.83
CA GLU A 122 -24.96 3.61 10.83
C GLU A 122 -23.85 4.55 10.31
N ILE A 123 -23.09 4.13 9.31
CA ILE A 123 -21.89 4.82 8.83
C ILE A 123 -22.04 5.13 7.33
N SER A 124 -21.91 6.41 6.98
CA SER A 124 -21.79 6.83 5.59
C SER A 124 -20.44 6.45 5.00
N CYS A 125 -20.45 5.65 3.95
CA CYS A 125 -19.24 5.17 3.29
C CYS A 125 -18.96 5.96 2.00
N PHE A 126 -17.73 6.43 1.88
CA PHE A 126 -17.23 7.21 0.75
C PHE A 126 -16.03 6.48 0.12
N GLY A 127 -15.92 6.57 -1.20
CA GLY A 127 -14.82 5.97 -1.95
C GLY A 127 -14.16 6.95 -2.91
N ILE A 128 -12.86 6.84 -3.04
CA ILE A 128 -12.09 7.42 -4.16
C ILE A 128 -11.53 6.27 -4.96
N GLU A 129 -11.92 6.17 -6.24
CA GLU A 129 -11.41 5.16 -7.16
C GLU A 129 -11.22 5.79 -8.55
N PRO A 130 -9.97 5.91 -9.03
CA PRO A 130 -9.68 6.50 -10.34
C PRO A 130 -10.15 5.63 -11.51
N SER A 131 -10.27 4.31 -11.31
CA SER A 131 -10.71 3.39 -12.35
C SER A 131 -12.24 3.40 -12.47
N ASN A 132 -12.74 3.54 -13.68
CA ASN A 132 -14.17 3.46 -13.96
C ASN A 132 -14.75 2.04 -13.89
N LYS A 133 -13.90 1.02 -13.80
CA LYS A 133 -14.30 -0.38 -13.85
C LYS A 133 -15.39 -0.74 -12.85
N PHE A 134 -15.21 -0.33 -11.59
CA PHE A 134 -16.15 -0.67 -10.52
C PHE A 134 -17.14 0.45 -10.19
N SER A 135 -17.16 1.55 -10.94
CA SER A 135 -17.97 2.74 -10.61
C SER A 135 -19.47 2.42 -10.54
N HIS A 136 -19.99 1.62 -11.46
CA HIS A 136 -21.39 1.20 -11.45
C HIS A 136 -21.71 0.32 -10.23
N LEU A 137 -20.88 -0.69 -9.96
CA LEU A 137 -21.01 -1.58 -8.81
C LEU A 137 -20.95 -0.80 -7.48
N LEU A 138 -20.00 0.11 -7.34
CA LEU A 138 -19.86 0.92 -6.12
C LEU A 138 -21.07 1.82 -5.88
N LYS A 139 -21.65 2.39 -6.94
CA LYS A 139 -22.91 3.16 -6.86
C LYS A 139 -24.09 2.27 -6.45
N GLN A 140 -24.21 1.07 -7.03
CA GLN A 140 -25.24 0.09 -6.64
C GLN A 140 -25.10 -0.33 -5.18
N LYS A 141 -23.89 -0.42 -4.66
CA LYS A 141 -23.63 -0.68 -3.24
C LYS A 141 -23.96 0.51 -2.33
N GLY A 142 -24.34 1.67 -2.89
CA GLY A 142 -24.75 2.87 -2.15
C GLY A 142 -23.57 3.72 -1.63
N TYR A 143 -22.36 3.54 -2.18
CA TYR A 143 -21.21 4.37 -1.81
C TYR A 143 -21.22 5.74 -2.49
N LYS A 144 -20.80 6.76 -1.76
CA LYS A 144 -20.58 8.11 -2.30
C LYS A 144 -19.20 8.19 -2.92
N LEU A 145 -19.10 8.34 -4.24
CA LEU A 145 -17.86 8.24 -4.99
C LEU A 145 -17.31 9.61 -5.40
N PHE A 146 -15.98 9.70 -5.38
CA PHE A 146 -15.22 10.83 -5.91
C PHE A 146 -14.06 10.30 -6.75
N ASP A 147 -13.67 11.04 -7.79
CA ASP A 147 -12.59 10.62 -8.68
C ASP A 147 -11.20 10.87 -8.04
N ASN A 148 -11.11 11.85 -7.13
CA ASN A 148 -9.85 12.24 -6.49
C ASN A 148 -10.05 13.05 -5.21
N LEU A 149 -8.98 13.22 -4.43
CA LEU A 149 -8.97 13.99 -3.20
C LEU A 149 -9.30 15.48 -3.40
N THR A 150 -8.99 16.06 -4.55
CA THR A 150 -9.28 17.49 -4.81
C THR A 150 -10.79 17.72 -4.87
N LYS A 151 -11.55 16.83 -5.52
CA LYS A 151 -13.02 16.96 -5.59
C LYS A 151 -13.65 16.88 -4.20
N ILE A 152 -13.23 15.96 -3.36
CA ILE A 152 -13.82 15.82 -2.01
C ILE A 152 -13.40 16.97 -1.07
N LYS A 153 -12.21 17.53 -1.24
CA LYS A 153 -11.76 18.74 -0.48
C LYS A 153 -12.61 19.98 -0.75
N ASN A 154 -13.25 20.06 -1.90
CA ASN A 154 -14.15 21.16 -2.27
C ASN A 154 -15.57 20.98 -1.70
N THR A 155 -15.80 19.96 -0.88
CA THR A 155 -17.05 19.72 -0.16
C THR A 155 -16.90 20.05 1.33
N SER A 156 -18.02 20.07 2.05
CA SER A 156 -18.05 20.23 3.51
C SER A 156 -17.80 18.93 4.28
N PHE A 157 -17.62 17.81 3.58
CA PHE A 157 -17.44 16.51 4.25
C PHE A 157 -16.18 16.45 5.09
N LYS A 158 -16.32 15.90 6.30
CA LYS A 158 -15.25 15.53 7.21
C LYS A 158 -15.43 14.07 7.62
N PHE A 159 -14.31 13.41 7.92
CA PHE A 159 -14.26 11.97 8.13
C PHE A 159 -13.75 11.64 9.53
N ASP A 160 -14.32 10.60 10.11
CA ASP A 160 -13.88 10.02 11.37
C ASP A 160 -12.80 8.97 11.14
N LEU A 161 -12.86 8.30 9.98
CA LEU A 161 -11.83 7.39 9.51
C LEU A 161 -11.57 7.63 8.02
N ILE A 162 -10.30 7.82 7.67
CA ILE A 162 -9.82 7.77 6.29
C ILE A 162 -8.87 6.59 6.20
N MET A 163 -9.05 5.73 5.22
CA MET A 163 -8.21 4.56 5.03
C MET A 163 -7.72 4.44 3.59
N SER A 164 -6.51 3.90 3.44
CA SER A 164 -5.94 3.54 2.14
C SER A 164 -4.99 2.35 2.29
N PHE A 165 -5.05 1.41 1.35
CA PHE A 165 -4.31 0.16 1.43
C PHE A 165 -3.56 -0.07 0.13
N PHE A 166 -2.23 0.05 0.19
CA PHE A 166 -1.34 -0.02 -0.98
C PHE A 166 -1.68 1.03 -2.04
N VAL A 167 -1.72 2.30 -1.60
CA VAL A 167 -1.98 3.48 -2.44
C VAL A 167 -0.85 4.49 -2.34
N MET A 168 -0.34 4.77 -1.13
CA MET A 168 0.61 5.88 -0.92
C MET A 168 1.94 5.65 -1.64
N GLU A 169 2.36 4.42 -1.84
CA GLU A 169 3.56 4.08 -2.62
C GLU A 169 3.45 4.46 -4.10
N HIS A 170 2.23 4.62 -4.60
CA HIS A 170 1.93 5.04 -5.97
C HIS A 170 1.77 6.57 -6.11
N ILE A 171 1.86 7.32 -5.02
CA ILE A 171 1.63 8.76 -5.01
C ILE A 171 2.95 9.53 -5.05
N ASP A 172 3.15 10.33 -6.08
CA ASP A 172 4.38 11.10 -6.28
C ASP A 172 4.73 12.02 -5.10
N ASN A 173 3.74 12.70 -4.51
CA ASN A 173 3.94 13.57 -3.35
C ASN A 173 3.25 13.01 -2.09
N SER A 174 3.92 12.07 -1.42
CA SER A 174 3.40 11.40 -0.22
C SER A 174 3.11 12.40 0.93
N LYS A 175 3.90 13.48 1.07
CA LYS A 175 3.63 14.52 2.10
C LYS A 175 2.29 15.19 1.83
N LYS A 176 2.09 15.68 0.60
CA LYS A 176 0.83 16.32 0.21
C LYS A 176 -0.36 15.37 0.35
N PHE A 177 -0.18 14.09 0.05
CA PHE A 177 -1.22 13.07 0.19
C PHE A 177 -1.69 12.94 1.64
N ILE A 178 -0.78 12.98 2.63
CA ILE A 178 -1.13 12.95 4.05
C ILE A 178 -1.74 14.29 4.50
N ASP A 179 -1.14 15.42 4.09
CA ASP A 179 -1.64 16.77 4.44
C ASP A 179 -3.10 16.95 3.95
N ASP A 180 -3.40 16.53 2.72
CA ASP A 180 -4.75 16.61 2.14
C ASP A 180 -5.77 15.78 2.94
N GLN A 181 -5.37 14.61 3.43
CA GLN A 181 -6.21 13.78 4.29
C GLN A 181 -6.42 14.41 5.69
N LEU A 182 -5.38 15.01 6.28
CA LEU A 182 -5.49 15.69 7.57
C LEU A 182 -6.49 16.87 7.52
N ILE A 183 -6.57 17.58 6.38
CA ILE A 183 -7.57 18.64 6.16
C ILE A 183 -9.00 18.07 6.19
N LEU A 184 -9.20 16.86 5.66
CA LEU A 184 -10.51 16.19 5.60
C LEU A 184 -10.92 15.52 6.91
N LEU A 185 -10.01 15.36 7.84
CA LEU A 185 -10.24 14.61 9.07
C LEU A 185 -11.05 15.43 10.09
N ASN A 186 -11.97 14.80 10.81
CA ASN A 186 -12.58 15.34 12.04
C ASN A 186 -11.52 15.48 13.14
N LYS A 187 -11.83 16.28 14.21
CA LYS A 187 -10.88 16.57 15.31
C LYS A 187 -10.27 15.30 15.90
N ASN A 188 -11.08 14.28 16.17
CA ASN A 188 -10.65 13.00 16.77
C ASN A 188 -10.48 11.87 15.76
N GLY A 189 -10.66 12.17 14.46
CA GLY A 189 -10.57 11.20 13.40
C GLY A 189 -9.18 10.60 13.26
N LYS A 190 -9.11 9.50 12.49
CA LYS A 190 -7.86 8.82 12.20
C LYS A 190 -7.71 8.57 10.71
N ILE A 191 -6.46 8.61 10.26
CA ILE A 191 -6.04 8.12 8.95
C ILE A 191 -5.31 6.81 9.18
N ILE A 192 -5.67 5.77 8.42
CA ILE A 192 -5.00 4.47 8.43
C ILE A 192 -4.47 4.21 7.03
N ILE A 193 -3.15 4.14 6.92
CA ILE A 193 -2.47 3.88 5.64
C ILE A 193 -1.68 2.60 5.75
N GLU A 194 -1.92 1.63 4.86
CA GLU A 194 -1.10 0.44 4.70
C GLU A 194 -0.17 0.61 3.52
N ILE A 195 1.14 0.36 3.73
CA ILE A 195 2.16 0.42 2.69
C ILE A 195 3.11 -0.78 2.76
N PRO A 196 3.75 -1.17 1.64
CA PRO A 196 4.81 -2.16 1.66
C PRO A 196 6.04 -1.63 2.41
N CYS A 197 6.74 -2.52 3.09
CA CYS A 197 7.99 -2.21 3.78
C CYS A 197 9.19 -2.70 2.96
N VAL A 198 10.20 -1.86 2.79
CA VAL A 198 11.44 -2.23 2.09
C VAL A 198 12.22 -3.35 2.80
N GLN A 199 11.91 -3.61 4.07
CA GLN A 199 12.50 -4.69 4.87
C GLN A 199 11.82 -6.06 4.63
N ASP A 200 11.05 -6.21 3.54
CA ASP A 200 10.47 -7.49 3.14
C ASP A 200 11.50 -8.63 3.27
N PRO A 201 11.16 -9.73 3.97
CA PRO A 201 12.09 -10.83 4.20
C PRO A 201 12.70 -11.42 2.93
N LEU A 202 11.94 -11.46 1.83
CA LEU A 202 12.42 -12.03 0.56
C LEU A 202 13.52 -11.19 -0.09
N THR A 203 13.55 -9.86 0.15
CA THR A 203 14.64 -8.98 -0.32
C THR A 203 15.72 -8.80 0.71
N SER A 204 15.37 -8.63 1.99
CA SER A 204 16.30 -8.15 3.02
C SER A 204 16.97 -9.27 3.82
N LEU A 205 16.37 -10.46 3.89
CA LEU A 205 16.87 -11.63 4.62
C LEU A 205 17.25 -12.76 3.67
N TYR A 206 16.29 -13.25 2.89
CA TYR A 206 16.49 -14.40 2.00
C TYR A 206 17.17 -14.04 0.68
N LYS A 207 17.13 -12.76 0.28
CA LYS A 207 17.78 -12.22 -0.93
C LYS A 207 17.43 -13.03 -2.18
N VAL A 208 16.14 -13.25 -2.42
CA VAL A 208 15.62 -14.07 -3.54
C VAL A 208 15.68 -13.28 -4.85
N PRO A 209 16.59 -13.59 -5.82
CA PRO A 209 16.76 -12.77 -7.01
C PRO A 209 15.50 -12.68 -7.87
N LYS A 210 14.76 -13.77 -8.02
CA LYS A 210 13.49 -13.80 -8.79
C LYS A 210 12.42 -12.93 -8.14
N PHE A 211 12.40 -12.84 -6.79
CA PHE A 211 11.51 -11.94 -6.08
C PHE A 211 11.93 -10.48 -6.28
N GLU A 212 13.22 -10.17 -6.21
CA GLU A 212 13.69 -8.80 -6.45
C GLU A 212 13.31 -8.31 -7.85
N ASN A 213 13.40 -9.12 -8.87
CA ASN A 213 12.96 -8.79 -10.23
C ASN A 213 11.44 -8.53 -10.33
N PHE A 214 10.65 -9.10 -9.45
CA PHE A 214 9.20 -8.90 -9.35
C PHE A 214 8.84 -7.72 -8.44
N TYR A 215 9.58 -7.52 -7.36
CA TYR A 215 9.25 -6.60 -6.27
C TYR A 215 9.34 -5.14 -6.70
N TRP A 216 10.46 -4.75 -7.34
CA TRP A 216 10.73 -3.39 -7.75
C TRP A 216 9.91 -2.99 -8.96
N SER A 217 8.71 -2.46 -8.73
CA SER A 217 7.72 -2.19 -9.78
C SER A 217 7.73 -0.74 -10.23
N ILE A 218 7.60 -0.53 -11.56
CA ILE A 218 7.53 0.80 -12.18
C ILE A 218 6.40 1.68 -11.60
N VAL A 219 5.32 1.08 -11.13
CA VAL A 219 4.17 1.80 -10.56
C VAL A 219 4.39 2.28 -9.12
N HIS A 220 5.47 1.85 -8.46
CA HIS A 220 5.81 2.29 -7.11
C HIS A 220 6.82 3.44 -7.17
N HIS A 221 6.43 4.62 -6.73
CA HIS A 221 7.37 5.75 -6.57
C HIS A 221 8.33 5.51 -5.42
N TYR A 222 7.89 4.77 -4.38
CA TYR A 222 8.59 4.60 -3.11
C TYR A 222 8.42 3.21 -2.51
N TYR A 223 9.48 2.79 -1.80
CA TYR A 223 9.42 1.76 -0.78
C TYR A 223 9.97 2.34 0.52
N PHE A 224 9.14 2.34 1.55
CA PHE A 224 9.48 2.96 2.83
C PHE A 224 10.07 1.94 3.79
N SER A 225 11.06 2.39 4.59
CA SER A 225 11.44 1.78 5.86
C SER A 225 10.75 2.52 7.01
N ILE A 226 10.81 1.99 8.23
CA ILE A 226 10.36 2.73 9.42
C ILE A 226 11.09 4.09 9.51
N LYS A 227 12.40 4.10 9.29
CA LYS A 227 13.20 5.32 9.34
C LYS A 227 12.73 6.37 8.34
N SER A 228 12.48 5.98 7.07
CA SER A 228 12.08 6.93 6.04
C SER A 228 10.65 7.45 6.22
N ILE A 229 9.74 6.60 6.69
CA ILE A 229 8.36 7.04 6.94
C ILE A 229 8.27 7.93 8.19
N SER A 230 8.99 7.61 9.27
CA SER A 230 9.08 8.48 10.45
C SER A 230 9.68 9.83 10.08
N PHE A 231 10.77 9.86 9.30
CA PHE A 231 11.36 11.10 8.80
C PHE A 231 10.36 11.96 7.98
N LEU A 232 9.46 11.33 7.22
CA LEU A 232 8.41 12.04 6.50
C LEU A 232 7.35 12.58 7.48
N LEU A 233 6.86 11.74 8.40
CA LEU A 233 5.78 12.07 9.34
C LEU A 233 6.20 13.14 10.36
N ASP A 234 7.46 13.16 10.79
CA ASP A 234 8.00 14.19 11.69
C ASP A 234 7.99 15.59 11.06
N LYS A 235 7.95 15.67 9.72
CA LYS A 235 7.79 16.94 8.97
C LYS A 235 6.33 17.36 8.76
N ILE A 236 5.40 16.58 9.26
CA ILE A 236 3.96 16.82 9.16
C ILE A 236 3.43 17.14 10.56
N ASN A 237 2.56 18.15 10.68
CA ASN A 237 1.97 18.52 11.97
C ASN A 237 0.89 17.51 12.37
N CYS A 238 1.30 16.30 12.76
CA CYS A 238 0.42 15.19 13.13
C CYS A 238 0.96 14.39 14.32
N LYS A 239 0.09 13.61 14.96
CA LYS A 239 0.46 12.50 15.85
C LYS A 239 0.39 11.22 15.05
N TYR A 240 1.32 10.29 15.27
CA TYR A 240 1.28 9.02 14.56
C TYR A 240 1.80 7.84 15.40
N SER A 241 1.43 6.66 14.99
CA SER A 241 2.04 5.39 15.39
C SER A 241 2.17 4.47 14.19
N ILE A 242 3.12 3.54 14.25
CA ILE A 242 3.43 2.58 13.18
C ILE A 242 3.23 1.18 13.73
N ILE A 243 2.41 0.37 13.04
CA ILE A 243 2.23 -1.05 13.33
C ILE A 243 3.00 -1.84 12.28
N LYS A 244 4.01 -2.61 12.71
CA LYS A 244 4.73 -3.56 11.86
C LYS A 244 3.84 -4.77 11.62
N ASP A 245 3.78 -5.25 10.38
CA ASP A 245 3.00 -6.41 10.05
C ASP A 245 3.69 -7.30 9.00
N GLN A 246 3.54 -8.60 9.18
CA GLN A 246 4.00 -9.61 8.23
C GLN A 246 2.78 -10.24 7.57
N ARG A 247 2.49 -9.82 6.34
CA ARG A 247 1.33 -10.27 5.56
C ARG A 247 1.50 -11.71 5.08
N TYR A 248 2.61 -11.98 4.40
CA TYR A 248 2.88 -13.29 3.83
C TYR A 248 3.40 -14.30 4.87
N ASP A 249 2.99 -15.56 4.71
CA ASP A 249 3.35 -16.63 5.61
C ASP A 249 4.60 -17.41 5.15
N LEU A 250 5.00 -18.38 5.96
CA LEU A 250 6.10 -19.29 5.66
C LEU A 250 5.89 -20.03 4.34
N SER A 251 4.67 -20.43 4.02
CA SER A 251 4.34 -21.16 2.78
C SER A 251 4.60 -20.32 1.53
N ASN A 252 4.28 -19.02 1.60
CA ASN A 252 4.58 -18.08 0.52
C ASN A 252 6.09 -17.92 0.33
N HIS A 253 6.84 -17.77 1.42
CA HIS A 253 8.30 -17.65 1.35
C HIS A 253 8.98 -18.90 0.79
N ILE A 254 8.55 -20.09 1.21
CA ILE A 254 9.04 -21.35 0.64
C ILE A 254 8.74 -21.42 -0.86
N THR A 255 7.53 -21.01 -1.28
CA THR A 255 7.16 -20.98 -2.71
C THR A 255 8.07 -20.07 -3.52
N TRP A 256 8.44 -18.89 -3.01
CA TRP A 256 9.38 -18.00 -3.67
C TRP A 256 10.79 -18.58 -3.73
N LEU A 257 11.27 -19.20 -2.65
CA LEU A 257 12.58 -19.86 -2.60
C LEU A 257 12.67 -21.04 -3.58
N GLU A 258 11.63 -21.86 -3.64
CA GLU A 258 11.59 -23.08 -4.47
C GLU A 258 11.29 -22.76 -5.92
N LYS A 259 10.21 -22.00 -6.19
CA LYS A 259 9.63 -21.82 -7.53
C LYS A 259 9.97 -20.47 -8.17
N GLY A 260 10.35 -19.48 -7.36
CA GLY A 260 10.64 -18.12 -7.82
C GLY A 260 9.45 -17.43 -8.50
N LYS A 261 8.24 -17.65 -8.01
CA LYS A 261 7.00 -17.07 -8.53
C LYS A 261 6.03 -16.71 -7.40
N PRO A 262 5.09 -15.75 -7.62
CA PRO A 262 4.09 -15.37 -6.64
C PRO A 262 3.12 -16.51 -6.32
N GLY A 263 2.51 -16.44 -5.12
CA GLY A 263 1.53 -17.40 -4.63
C GLY A 263 2.01 -18.18 -3.42
N GLY A 264 1.42 -19.34 -3.18
CA GLY A 264 1.81 -20.26 -2.11
C GLY A 264 1.32 -19.89 -0.71
N GLN A 265 0.59 -18.79 -0.54
CA GLN A 265 0.00 -18.46 0.75
C GLN A 265 -0.91 -19.59 1.24
N ASN A 266 -0.69 -20.06 2.48
CA ASN A 266 -1.38 -21.22 3.08
C ASN A 266 -1.19 -22.56 2.35
N PHE A 267 -0.26 -22.68 1.42
CA PHE A 267 -0.06 -23.92 0.66
C PHE A 267 0.27 -25.09 1.60
N TYR A 268 1.08 -24.86 2.62
CA TYR A 268 1.49 -25.88 3.60
C TYR A 268 0.67 -25.84 4.90
N LYS A 269 -0.59 -25.35 4.88
CA LYS A 269 -1.47 -25.23 6.06
C LYS A 269 -1.77 -26.54 6.78
N ASN A 270 -1.66 -27.68 6.07
CA ASN A 270 -1.86 -29.01 6.64
C ASN A 270 -0.56 -29.59 7.26
N ILE A 271 0.59 -28.95 6.98
CA ILE A 271 1.92 -29.34 7.51
C ILE A 271 2.29 -28.42 8.68
N PHE A 272 2.20 -27.11 8.47
CA PHE A 272 2.52 -26.13 9.50
C PHE A 272 1.29 -25.72 10.29
N SER A 273 1.35 -25.89 11.61
CA SER A 273 0.28 -25.43 12.50
C SER A 273 0.11 -23.89 12.43
N LYS A 274 -1.08 -23.39 12.76
CA LYS A 274 -1.31 -21.93 12.92
C LYS A 274 -0.34 -21.31 13.93
N LYS A 275 0.04 -22.06 14.99
CA LYS A 275 1.02 -21.61 15.99
C LYS A 275 2.39 -21.40 15.33
N THR A 276 2.87 -22.35 14.54
CA THR A 276 4.14 -22.27 13.80
C THR A 276 4.16 -21.06 12.86
N ILE A 277 3.11 -20.88 12.04
CA ILE A 277 2.99 -19.77 11.11
C ILE A 277 3.00 -18.41 11.85
N ASN A 278 2.23 -18.32 12.94
CA ASN A 278 2.18 -17.07 13.73
C ASN A 278 3.50 -16.78 14.45
N SER A 279 4.20 -17.80 14.94
CA SER A 279 5.53 -17.65 15.55
C SER A 279 6.52 -17.12 14.52
N TYR A 280 6.58 -17.75 13.35
CA TYR A 280 7.42 -17.30 12.23
C TYR A 280 7.22 -15.81 11.88
N LYS A 281 5.95 -15.38 11.70
CA LYS A 281 5.63 -13.97 11.44
C LYS A 281 6.10 -13.04 12.56
N LYS A 282 5.90 -13.43 13.81
CA LYS A 282 6.34 -12.66 14.98
C LYS A 282 7.86 -12.55 15.06
N ASP A 283 8.57 -13.61 14.77
CA ASP A 283 10.04 -13.61 14.80
C ASP A 283 10.62 -12.70 13.71
N LEU A 284 10.04 -12.70 12.51
CA LEU A 284 10.41 -11.76 11.45
C LEU A 284 10.18 -10.30 11.88
N ILE A 285 9.02 -10.00 12.46
CA ILE A 285 8.70 -8.64 12.95
C ILE A 285 9.69 -8.21 14.05
N LYS A 286 10.06 -9.12 14.96
CA LYS A 286 10.98 -8.87 16.08
C LYS A 286 12.37 -8.44 15.60
N VAL A 287 12.81 -8.97 14.46
CA VAL A 287 14.14 -8.65 13.88
C VAL A 287 14.06 -7.61 12.77
N ASP A 288 12.96 -6.85 12.70
CA ASP A 288 12.72 -5.81 11.69
C ASP A 288 12.77 -6.31 10.24
N LYS A 289 12.32 -7.56 10.02
CA LYS A 289 12.15 -8.18 8.71
C LYS A 289 10.67 -8.47 8.48
N PHE A 290 9.97 -7.51 7.88
CA PHE A 290 8.53 -7.60 7.65
C PHE A 290 8.14 -6.88 6.34
N ASP A 291 7.05 -7.34 5.72
CA ASP A 291 6.68 -6.93 4.37
C ASP A 291 5.73 -5.72 4.31
N THR A 292 5.12 -5.34 5.44
CA THR A 292 4.01 -4.38 5.45
C THR A 292 4.00 -3.57 6.75
N MET A 293 3.56 -2.31 6.68
CA MET A 293 3.30 -1.51 7.87
C MET A 293 2.00 -0.73 7.74
N PHE A 294 1.33 -0.50 8.89
CA PHE A 294 0.22 0.43 9.00
C PHE A 294 0.65 1.71 9.71
N LEU A 295 0.28 2.84 9.16
CA LEU A 295 0.43 4.15 9.75
C LEU A 295 -0.91 4.57 10.32
N ILE A 296 -0.97 4.87 11.61
CA ILE A 296 -2.14 5.41 12.28
C ILE A 296 -1.85 6.88 12.56
N ILE A 297 -2.54 7.78 11.86
CA ILE A 297 -2.24 9.22 11.90
C ILE A 297 -3.47 9.98 12.42
N GLY A 298 -3.25 10.99 13.22
CA GLY A 298 -4.27 11.89 13.72
C GLY A 298 -3.77 13.32 13.83
N LYS A 299 -4.69 14.28 13.96
CA LYS A 299 -4.34 15.69 14.25
C LYS A 299 -3.61 15.79 15.59
N LYS A 300 -2.71 16.79 15.70
CA LYS A 300 -2.13 17.20 16.99
C LYS A 300 -3.18 17.79 17.91
#